data_57b54b842717d945edcff2aaad79a9e8
#
_entry.id   57b54b842717d945edcff2aaad79a9e8
#
_cell.length_a   1.000
_cell.length_b   1.000
_cell.length_c   1.000
_cell.angle_alpha   90.00
_cell.angle_beta   90.00
_cell.angle_gamma   90.00
#
_symmetry.space_group_name_H-M   'P 1'
#
loop_
_entity.id
_entity.type
_entity.pdbx_description
1 polymer ?
#
loop_
_entity_poly.entity_id
_entity_poly.type
_entity_poly.pdbx_seq_one_letter_code
_entity_poly.pdbx_strand_id
1 'polypeptide(L)'
;QIAGMIGAALGMADAGLEDGWSGRIVYFAVPAEEYVEIDYRLGLVRAGKTSFLAGKPELVKLGAFDDIDMAIMIHTGSADSLEGAAGVSASSNGFLAKTARFLGKAAHAGVAPEQGINALNAATLALSAIHAQRETFRDQDCVRVHPILTKAGDIVNIVPAEVRMETYVRARTAEAMLDAAAKVDRALHGAAIASGCTVEVETVPGFLPLANDA
;
A
#
# COMPACT_ATOMS: atom_id res chain seq x y z
N GLN A 1 4.71 9.88 -16.08
CA GLN A 1 3.25 9.89 -16.34
C GLN A 1 2.77 11.26 -16.82
N ILE A 2 3.13 12.37 -16.16
CA ILE A 2 2.76 13.73 -16.60
C ILE A 2 3.24 14.02 -18.05
N ALA A 3 4.48 13.63 -18.40
CA ALA A 3 4.98 13.80 -19.76
C ALA A 3 4.14 13.03 -20.80
N GLY A 4 3.67 11.82 -20.45
CA GLY A 4 2.75 11.06 -21.31
C GLY A 4 1.41 11.74 -21.51
N MET A 5 0.85 12.33 -20.45
CA MET A 5 -0.40 13.11 -20.51
C MET A 5 -0.25 14.36 -21.41
N ILE A 6 0.84 15.10 -21.24
CA ILE A 6 1.15 16.27 -22.06
C ILE A 6 1.37 15.84 -23.53
N GLY A 7 2.11 14.75 -23.78
CA GLY A 7 2.33 14.21 -25.11
C GLY A 7 1.03 13.78 -25.80
N ALA A 8 0.11 13.18 -25.07
CA ALA A 8 -1.21 12.84 -25.58
C ALA A 8 -2.00 14.11 -25.98
N ALA A 9 -1.99 15.15 -25.12
CA ALA A 9 -2.66 16.42 -25.42
C ALA A 9 -2.11 17.08 -26.67
N LEU A 10 -0.77 17.18 -26.79
CA LEU A 10 -0.13 17.77 -27.96
C LEU A 10 -0.38 16.95 -29.23
N GLY A 11 -0.29 15.61 -29.16
CA GLY A 11 -0.55 14.73 -30.29
C GLY A 11 -1.99 14.80 -30.79
N MET A 12 -2.96 14.99 -29.91
CA MET A 12 -4.37 15.17 -30.30
C MET A 12 -4.59 16.52 -30.98
N ALA A 13 -3.99 17.59 -30.46
CA ALA A 13 -4.05 18.90 -31.07
C ALA A 13 -3.39 18.93 -32.46
N ASP A 14 -2.18 18.35 -32.60
CA ASP A 14 -1.46 18.25 -33.87
C ASP A 14 -2.21 17.43 -34.93
N ALA A 15 -2.95 16.40 -34.48
CA ALA A 15 -3.74 15.56 -35.39
C ALA A 15 -5.10 16.18 -35.76
N GLY A 16 -5.44 17.37 -35.24
CA GLY A 16 -6.73 18.04 -35.47
C GLY A 16 -7.94 17.23 -34.96
N LEU A 17 -7.74 16.34 -33.99
CA LEU A 17 -8.83 15.49 -33.49
C LEU A 17 -9.89 16.28 -32.73
N GLU A 18 -9.56 17.49 -32.29
CA GLU A 18 -10.46 18.36 -31.55
C GLU A 18 -11.62 18.87 -32.43
N ASP A 19 -11.41 19.02 -33.73
CA ASP A 19 -12.39 19.61 -34.66
C ASP A 19 -13.60 18.69 -34.93
N GLY A 20 -13.49 17.38 -34.64
CA GLY A 20 -14.52 16.39 -34.94
C GLY A 20 -15.26 15.84 -33.73
N TRP A 21 -14.95 16.29 -32.54
CA TRP A 21 -15.48 15.73 -31.30
C TRP A 21 -16.58 16.61 -30.69
N SER A 22 -17.63 15.94 -30.20
CA SER A 22 -18.61 16.53 -29.32
C SER A 22 -18.33 16.02 -27.91
N GLY A 23 -17.68 16.83 -27.06
CA GLY A 23 -17.36 16.43 -25.71
C GLY A 23 -16.26 17.27 -25.09
N ARG A 24 -15.78 16.81 -23.95
CA ARG A 24 -14.72 17.49 -23.17
C ARG A 24 -13.64 16.50 -22.77
N ILE A 25 -12.40 16.88 -22.94
CA ILE A 25 -11.25 16.13 -22.40
C ILE A 25 -10.71 16.89 -21.20
N VAL A 26 -10.54 16.18 -20.09
CA VAL A 26 -9.99 16.72 -18.86
C VAL A 26 -8.66 16.01 -18.54
N TYR A 27 -7.61 16.78 -18.41
CA TYR A 27 -6.29 16.28 -18.05
C TYR A 27 -6.08 16.40 -16.55
N PHE A 28 -6.08 15.26 -15.84
CA PHE A 28 -5.90 15.24 -14.39
C PHE A 28 -4.42 15.01 -14.01
N ALA A 29 -3.75 16.04 -13.52
CA ALA A 29 -2.46 15.93 -12.85
C ALA A 29 -2.69 15.67 -11.35
N VAL A 30 -2.71 14.42 -10.95
CA VAL A 30 -3.05 14.01 -9.59
C VAL A 30 -1.85 14.17 -8.65
N PRO A 31 -1.93 14.98 -7.57
CA PRO A 31 -0.90 15.04 -6.55
C PRO A 31 -0.94 13.80 -5.66
N ALA A 32 0.17 13.52 -4.98
CA ALA A 32 0.27 12.39 -4.02
C ALA A 32 -0.19 11.05 -4.64
N GLU A 33 0.30 10.75 -5.85
CA GLU A 33 -0.10 9.55 -6.59
C GLU A 33 0.41 8.29 -5.89
N GLU A 34 1.65 8.30 -5.40
CA GLU A 34 2.26 7.21 -4.68
C GLU A 34 1.77 7.13 -3.22
N TYR A 35 1.58 5.92 -2.73
CA TYR A 35 1.10 5.64 -1.38
C TYR A 35 2.28 5.52 -0.41
N VAL A 36 2.96 6.63 -0.17
CA VAL A 36 4.19 6.72 0.63
C VAL A 36 3.99 7.56 1.89
N GLU A 37 4.93 7.52 2.84
CA GLU A 37 4.90 8.27 4.09
C GLU A 37 3.60 8.04 4.89
N ILE A 38 3.25 6.77 5.07
CA ILE A 38 1.94 6.35 5.61
C ILE A 38 1.65 7.04 6.96
N ASP A 39 2.58 7.02 7.91
CA ASP A 39 2.41 7.63 9.23
C ASP A 39 2.10 9.13 9.15
N TYR A 40 2.81 9.86 8.28
CA TYR A 40 2.58 11.30 8.06
C TYR A 40 1.18 11.55 7.49
N ARG A 41 0.80 10.81 6.47
CA ARG A 41 -0.51 10.96 5.81
C ARG A 41 -1.67 10.52 6.70
N LEU A 42 -1.51 9.47 7.51
CA LEU A 42 -2.47 9.12 8.56
C LEU A 42 -2.64 10.26 9.56
N GLY A 43 -1.56 10.97 9.90
CA GLY A 43 -1.63 12.19 10.70
C GLY A 43 -2.51 13.28 10.07
N LEU A 44 -2.44 13.46 8.74
CA LEU A 44 -3.32 14.40 8.03
C LEU A 44 -4.79 13.96 8.05
N VAL A 45 -5.07 12.66 7.89
CA VAL A 45 -6.43 12.12 7.98
C VAL A 45 -6.99 12.30 9.40
N ARG A 46 -6.22 11.95 10.43
CA ARG A 46 -6.63 12.16 11.84
C ARG A 46 -6.86 13.63 12.18
N ALA A 47 -6.12 14.53 11.55
CA ALA A 47 -6.31 15.98 11.69
C ALA A 47 -7.45 16.54 10.82
N GLY A 48 -8.18 15.71 10.08
CA GLY A 48 -9.29 16.10 9.22
C GLY A 48 -8.88 16.93 7.99
N LYS A 49 -7.58 16.93 7.62
CA LYS A 49 -7.06 17.65 6.46
C LYS A 49 -7.29 16.94 5.14
N THR A 50 -7.33 15.63 5.16
CA THR A 50 -7.67 14.76 4.03
C THR A 50 -8.51 13.60 4.55
N SER A 51 -9.15 12.86 3.63
CA SER A 51 -9.89 11.63 3.97
C SER A 51 -9.14 10.38 3.55
N PHE A 52 -8.26 10.51 2.55
CA PHE A 52 -7.50 9.41 1.99
C PHE A 52 -6.00 9.73 1.96
N LEU A 53 -5.18 8.70 1.86
CA LEU A 53 -3.72 8.83 1.82
C LEU A 53 -3.19 9.11 0.41
N ALA A 54 -4.04 9.05 -0.63
CA ALA A 54 -3.65 9.29 -2.02
C ALA A 54 -4.61 10.26 -2.71
N GLY A 55 -4.12 10.98 -3.72
CA GLY A 55 -4.86 12.05 -4.36
C GLY A 55 -6.07 11.59 -5.18
N LYS A 56 -5.99 10.42 -5.87
CA LYS A 56 -7.12 9.94 -6.68
C LYS A 56 -8.41 9.75 -5.86
N PRO A 57 -8.41 8.97 -4.75
CA PRO A 57 -9.62 8.81 -3.96
C PRO A 57 -10.07 10.12 -3.28
N GLU A 58 -9.16 11.02 -2.94
CA GLU A 58 -9.54 12.34 -2.42
C GLU A 58 -10.25 13.17 -3.49
N LEU A 59 -9.76 13.17 -4.73
CA LEU A 59 -10.42 13.87 -5.84
C LEU A 59 -11.80 13.27 -6.18
N VAL A 60 -11.94 11.94 -6.11
CA VAL A 60 -13.25 11.27 -6.26
C VAL A 60 -14.21 11.77 -5.18
N LYS A 61 -13.78 11.79 -3.91
CA LYS A 61 -14.60 12.30 -2.80
C LYS A 61 -15.01 13.77 -2.97
N LEU A 62 -14.12 14.58 -3.56
CA LEU A 62 -14.38 16.00 -3.82
C LEU A 62 -15.28 16.25 -5.05
N GLY A 63 -15.75 15.19 -5.72
CA GLY A 63 -16.61 15.29 -6.89
C GLY A 63 -15.89 15.64 -8.19
N ALA A 64 -14.56 15.58 -8.23
CA ALA A 64 -13.78 15.94 -9.42
C ALA A 64 -14.04 15.03 -10.63
N PHE A 65 -14.70 13.89 -10.43
CA PHE A 65 -15.04 12.91 -11.46
C PHE A 65 -16.54 12.78 -11.72
N ASP A 66 -17.39 13.58 -11.07
CA ASP A 66 -18.86 13.42 -11.13
C ASP A 66 -19.44 13.65 -12.54
N ASP A 67 -18.74 14.40 -13.38
CA ASP A 67 -19.11 14.69 -14.76
C ASP A 67 -18.16 14.06 -15.80
N ILE A 68 -17.47 13.00 -15.43
CA ILE A 68 -16.53 12.25 -16.27
C ILE A 68 -17.12 10.89 -16.61
N ASP A 69 -17.38 10.64 -17.89
CA ASP A 69 -17.96 9.38 -18.38
C ASP A 69 -16.92 8.27 -18.54
N MET A 70 -15.66 8.62 -18.89
CA MET A 70 -14.57 7.67 -19.15
C MET A 70 -13.25 8.19 -18.57
N ALA A 71 -12.39 7.29 -18.10
CA ALA A 71 -11.06 7.63 -17.61
C ALA A 71 -10.00 6.71 -18.21
N ILE A 72 -8.90 7.31 -18.66
CA ILE A 72 -7.72 6.58 -19.17
C ILE A 72 -6.52 7.01 -18.33
N MET A 73 -5.70 6.03 -17.93
CA MET A 73 -4.46 6.28 -17.23
C MET A 73 -3.28 5.65 -17.97
N ILE A 74 -2.22 6.43 -18.17
CA ILE A 74 -0.97 5.95 -18.76
C ILE A 74 -0.03 5.59 -17.61
N HIS A 75 0.55 4.38 -17.66
CA HIS A 75 1.54 3.91 -16.70
C HIS A 75 2.77 3.34 -17.43
N THR A 76 3.96 3.55 -16.87
CA THR A 76 5.18 2.92 -17.36
C THR A 76 5.20 1.45 -16.96
N GLY A 77 5.57 0.57 -17.88
CA GLY A 77 5.83 -0.85 -17.64
C GLY A 77 7.32 -1.17 -17.82
N SER A 78 7.77 -2.33 -17.32
CA SER A 78 9.10 -2.83 -17.68
C SER A 78 9.07 -3.41 -19.09
N ALA A 79 10.18 -3.29 -19.82
CA ALA A 79 10.31 -3.82 -21.19
C ALA A 79 10.00 -5.32 -21.27
N ASP A 80 10.35 -6.08 -20.21
CA ASP A 80 10.14 -7.52 -20.12
C ASP A 80 8.66 -7.91 -19.87
N SER A 81 7.81 -6.96 -19.50
CA SER A 81 6.38 -7.19 -19.22
C SER A 81 5.46 -6.87 -20.40
N LEU A 82 6.01 -6.36 -21.50
CA LEU A 82 5.27 -5.93 -22.67
C LEU A 82 5.75 -6.70 -23.92
N GLU A 83 4.83 -7.26 -24.68
CA GLU A 83 5.15 -7.87 -26.00
C GLU A 83 5.36 -6.83 -27.11
N GLY A 84 5.34 -5.53 -26.79
CA GLY A 84 5.48 -4.42 -27.73
C GLY A 84 5.79 -3.10 -27.03
N ALA A 85 5.75 -2.01 -27.77
CA ALA A 85 6.04 -0.67 -27.28
C ALA A 85 4.99 -0.13 -26.30
N ALA A 86 3.76 -0.66 -26.35
CA ALA A 86 2.65 -0.33 -25.47
C ALA A 86 1.70 -1.53 -25.33
N GLY A 87 0.96 -1.57 -24.22
CA GLY A 87 -0.06 -2.58 -23.96
C GLY A 87 -1.25 -1.98 -23.24
N VAL A 88 -2.43 -2.57 -23.44
CA VAL A 88 -3.62 -2.24 -22.65
C VAL A 88 -3.76 -3.25 -21.52
N SER A 89 -3.79 -2.78 -20.29
CA SER A 89 -3.95 -3.63 -19.11
C SER A 89 -5.42 -3.99 -18.93
N ALA A 90 -5.71 -5.30 -18.82
CA ALA A 90 -7.07 -5.78 -18.53
C ALA A 90 -7.41 -5.76 -17.03
N SER A 91 -6.41 -5.83 -16.15
CA SER A 91 -6.61 -5.84 -14.70
C SER A 91 -5.34 -5.47 -13.94
N SER A 92 -5.48 -5.01 -12.72
CA SER A 92 -4.39 -4.84 -11.76
C SER A 92 -4.78 -5.34 -10.38
N ASN A 93 -3.77 -5.68 -9.56
CA ASN A 93 -4.02 -5.99 -8.16
C ASN A 93 -4.45 -4.75 -7.40
N GLY A 94 -5.41 -4.92 -6.49
CA GLY A 94 -5.67 -3.97 -5.42
C GLY A 94 -4.70 -4.13 -4.27
N PHE A 95 -4.78 -3.25 -3.26
CA PHE A 95 -4.00 -3.37 -2.03
C PHE A 95 -4.66 -2.72 -0.82
N LEU A 96 -4.28 -3.23 0.35
CA LEU A 96 -4.44 -2.60 1.65
C LEU A 96 -3.06 -2.30 2.21
N ALA A 97 -2.87 -1.17 2.88
CA ALA A 97 -1.70 -0.92 3.69
C ALA A 97 -1.96 -1.34 5.15
N LYS A 98 -0.93 -1.82 5.81
CA LYS A 98 -0.97 -2.11 7.25
C LYS A 98 0.24 -1.48 7.92
N THR A 99 0.01 -0.86 9.07
CA THR A 99 1.04 -0.49 10.01
C THR A 99 0.88 -1.35 11.26
N ALA A 100 1.98 -1.80 11.83
CA ALA A 100 2.01 -2.55 13.07
C ALA A 100 3.06 -1.95 14.01
N ARG A 101 2.67 -1.68 15.25
CA ARG A 101 3.54 -1.15 16.29
C ARG A 101 3.62 -2.17 17.41
N PHE A 102 4.76 -2.86 17.52
CA PHE A 102 5.05 -3.79 18.60
C PHE A 102 5.57 -3.01 19.80
N LEU A 103 4.96 -3.26 20.95
CA LEU A 103 5.27 -2.63 22.21
C LEU A 103 5.74 -3.67 23.23
N GLY A 104 6.95 -3.53 23.68
CA GLY A 104 7.61 -4.34 24.69
C GLY A 104 8.01 -3.50 25.91
N LYS A 105 9.15 -3.86 26.52
CA LYS A 105 9.69 -3.18 27.68
C LYS A 105 11.21 -3.06 27.56
N ALA A 106 11.72 -1.86 27.72
CA ALA A 106 13.16 -1.61 27.74
C ALA A 106 13.83 -2.22 28.98
N ALA A 107 15.04 -2.71 28.79
CA ALA A 107 15.96 -3.12 29.86
C ALA A 107 17.40 -3.00 29.36
N HIS A 108 18.39 -3.01 30.26
CA HIS A 108 19.78 -3.03 29.86
C HIS A 108 20.14 -4.42 29.32
N ALA A 109 20.49 -4.47 28.03
CA ALA A 109 20.66 -5.74 27.31
C ALA A 109 21.80 -6.65 27.83
N GLY A 110 22.83 -6.04 28.46
CA GLY A 110 23.97 -6.78 28.99
C GLY A 110 23.94 -7.07 30.49
N VAL A 111 23.06 -6.39 31.26
CA VAL A 111 23.04 -6.48 32.73
C VAL A 111 21.77 -7.16 33.24
N ALA A 112 20.61 -6.84 32.66
CA ALA A 112 19.32 -7.32 33.11
C ALA A 112 18.34 -7.53 31.94
N PRO A 113 18.72 -8.29 30.90
CA PRO A 113 17.86 -8.50 29.73
C PRO A 113 16.53 -9.20 30.08
N GLU A 114 16.52 -10.02 31.13
CA GLU A 114 15.33 -10.72 31.64
C GLU A 114 14.23 -9.80 32.18
N GLN A 115 14.55 -8.55 32.45
CA GLN A 115 13.56 -7.54 32.87
C GLN A 115 12.89 -6.85 31.68
N GLY A 116 13.39 -7.08 30.47
CA GLY A 116 12.87 -6.53 29.23
C GLY A 116 11.87 -7.44 28.54
N ILE A 117 11.13 -6.85 27.59
CA ILE A 117 10.32 -7.55 26.60
C ILE A 117 10.73 -7.02 25.24
N ASN A 118 11.33 -7.89 24.42
CA ASN A 118 11.99 -7.48 23.17
C ASN A 118 10.98 -7.37 22.02
N ALA A 119 10.60 -6.15 21.66
CA ALA A 119 9.70 -5.87 20.55
C ALA A 119 10.31 -6.27 19.19
N LEU A 120 11.64 -6.28 19.04
CA LEU A 120 12.30 -6.71 17.80
C LEU A 120 12.16 -8.22 17.59
N ASN A 121 12.24 -9.02 18.66
CA ASN A 121 11.98 -10.46 18.57
C ASN A 121 10.54 -10.73 18.14
N ALA A 122 9.56 -9.99 18.68
CA ALA A 122 8.17 -10.08 18.25
C ALA A 122 8.00 -9.76 16.78
N ALA A 123 8.59 -8.67 16.30
CA ALA A 123 8.53 -8.29 14.89
C ALA A 123 9.20 -9.30 13.96
N THR A 124 10.35 -9.87 14.37
CA THR A 124 11.05 -10.91 13.62
C THR A 124 10.22 -12.20 13.53
N LEU A 125 9.58 -12.61 14.63
CA LEU A 125 8.67 -13.74 14.63
C LEU A 125 7.45 -13.48 13.74
N ALA A 126 6.92 -12.25 13.75
CA ALA A 126 5.83 -11.84 12.87
C ALA A 126 6.21 -11.94 11.38
N LEU A 127 7.43 -11.50 10.99
CA LEU A 127 7.94 -11.68 9.63
C LEU A 127 7.93 -13.15 9.23
N SER A 128 8.45 -14.03 10.09
CA SER A 128 8.48 -15.48 9.84
C SER A 128 7.07 -16.06 9.74
N ALA A 129 6.15 -15.65 10.61
CA ALA A 129 4.76 -16.10 10.59
C ALA A 129 4.01 -15.61 9.32
N ILE A 130 4.27 -14.38 8.86
CA ILE A 130 3.73 -13.87 7.58
C ILE A 130 4.26 -14.70 6.42
N HIS A 131 5.56 -15.02 6.41
CA HIS A 131 6.14 -15.86 5.36
C HIS A 131 5.57 -17.28 5.35
N ALA A 132 5.30 -17.88 6.52
CA ALA A 132 4.66 -19.18 6.62
C ALA A 132 3.21 -19.20 6.06
N GLN A 133 2.51 -18.06 6.00
CA GLN A 133 1.18 -17.99 5.37
C GLN A 133 1.21 -18.14 3.85
N ARG A 134 2.37 -17.99 3.18
CA ARG A 134 2.46 -17.99 1.71
C ARG A 134 1.94 -19.28 1.09
N GLU A 135 2.13 -20.42 1.75
CA GLU A 135 1.62 -21.73 1.31
C GLU A 135 0.08 -21.80 1.32
N THR A 136 -0.59 -20.88 2.01
CA THR A 136 -2.04 -20.84 2.13
C THR A 136 -2.71 -19.91 1.12
N PHE A 137 -1.95 -19.24 0.27
CA PHE A 137 -2.46 -18.37 -0.79
C PHE A 137 -2.63 -19.16 -2.09
N ARG A 138 -3.77 -19.00 -2.75
CA ARG A 138 -3.99 -19.60 -4.07
C ARG A 138 -3.19 -18.83 -5.12
N ASP A 139 -2.57 -19.53 -6.06
CA ASP A 139 -1.74 -18.91 -7.11
C ASP A 139 -2.55 -17.92 -7.97
N GLN A 140 -3.79 -18.26 -8.27
CA GLN A 140 -4.71 -17.43 -9.07
C GLN A 140 -5.02 -16.07 -8.42
N ASP A 141 -4.90 -15.96 -7.10
CA ASP A 141 -5.18 -14.73 -6.34
C ASP A 141 -4.04 -13.72 -6.41
N CYS A 142 -2.87 -14.14 -6.90
CA CYS A 142 -1.67 -13.30 -7.07
C CYS A 142 -1.32 -12.50 -5.80
N VAL A 143 -1.46 -13.12 -4.61
CA VAL A 143 -1.24 -12.44 -3.34
C VAL A 143 0.23 -12.01 -3.20
N ARG A 144 0.46 -10.77 -2.77
CA ARG A 144 1.79 -10.23 -2.45
C ARG A 144 1.74 -9.52 -1.11
N VAL A 145 2.66 -9.89 -0.22
CA VAL A 145 2.86 -9.25 1.10
C VAL A 145 4.35 -8.95 1.25
N HIS A 146 4.70 -7.69 1.40
CA HIS A 146 6.08 -7.19 1.48
C HIS A 146 6.28 -6.33 2.71
N PRO A 147 6.51 -6.92 3.90
CA PRO A 147 6.75 -6.16 5.13
C PRO A 147 8.16 -5.57 5.17
N ILE A 148 8.25 -4.37 5.74
CA ILE A 148 9.51 -3.72 6.11
C ILE A 148 9.45 -3.28 7.58
N LEU A 149 10.61 -3.19 8.24
CA LEU A 149 10.73 -2.56 9.54
C LEU A 149 11.16 -1.10 9.34
N THR A 150 10.32 -0.16 9.75
CA THR A 150 10.60 1.29 9.67
C THR A 150 11.29 1.80 10.93
N LYS A 151 11.14 1.08 12.07
CA LYS A 151 11.88 1.26 13.31
C LYS A 151 12.16 -0.11 13.92
N ALA A 152 13.41 -0.38 14.32
CA ALA A 152 13.82 -1.69 14.83
C ALA A 152 14.56 -1.64 16.19
N GLY A 153 14.63 -0.48 16.82
CA GLY A 153 15.32 -0.20 18.07
C GLY A 153 16.03 1.15 18.00
N ASP A 154 16.67 1.53 19.10
CA ASP A 154 17.34 2.84 19.21
C ASP A 154 18.86 2.70 19.42
N ILE A 155 19.28 1.91 20.42
CA ILE A 155 20.71 1.67 20.71
C ILE A 155 20.94 0.20 21.10
N VAL A 156 22.15 -0.30 20.82
CA VAL A 156 22.48 -1.73 20.92
C VAL A 156 22.46 -2.30 22.34
N ASN A 157 22.69 -1.46 23.34
CA ASN A 157 22.74 -1.88 24.76
C ASN A 157 21.40 -1.81 25.49
N ILE A 158 20.31 -1.51 24.78
CA ILE A 158 18.94 -1.52 25.31
C ILE A 158 18.09 -2.51 24.56
N VAL A 159 17.33 -3.35 25.28
CA VAL A 159 16.28 -4.22 24.71
C VAL A 159 15.24 -3.32 24.01
N PRO A 160 14.98 -3.50 22.71
CA PRO A 160 14.04 -2.67 21.97
C PRO A 160 12.62 -2.75 22.56
N ALA A 161 12.10 -1.61 23.01
CA ALA A 161 10.75 -1.51 23.59
C ALA A 161 9.68 -1.16 22.55
N GLU A 162 10.08 -0.64 21.40
CA GLU A 162 9.17 -0.29 20.30
C GLU A 162 9.78 -0.64 18.96
N VAL A 163 9.02 -1.37 18.14
CA VAL A 163 9.36 -1.68 16.75
C VAL A 163 8.16 -1.38 15.87
N ARG A 164 8.41 -0.79 14.70
CA ARG A 164 7.38 -0.47 13.73
C ARG A 164 7.59 -1.25 12.44
N MET A 165 6.50 -1.76 11.90
CA MET A 165 6.46 -2.49 10.63
C MET A 165 5.39 -1.88 9.73
N GLU A 166 5.69 -1.80 8.44
CA GLU A 166 4.74 -1.45 7.40
C GLU A 166 4.71 -2.53 6.33
N THR A 167 3.54 -2.77 5.75
CA THR A 167 3.39 -3.68 4.62
C THR A 167 2.18 -3.32 3.77
N TYR A 168 2.24 -3.73 2.49
CA TYR A 168 1.05 -3.82 1.65
C TYR A 168 0.63 -5.27 1.53
N VAL A 169 -0.68 -5.49 1.56
CA VAL A 169 -1.31 -6.75 1.20
C VAL A 169 -2.01 -6.53 -0.14
N ARG A 170 -1.53 -7.19 -1.19
CA ARG A 170 -2.02 -7.06 -2.56
C ARG A 170 -2.65 -8.35 -3.01
N ALA A 171 -3.74 -8.26 -3.79
CA ALA A 171 -4.34 -9.42 -4.44
C ALA A 171 -5.17 -9.01 -5.67
N ARG A 172 -5.51 -10.00 -6.49
CA ARG A 172 -6.29 -9.81 -7.73
C ARG A 172 -7.77 -9.53 -7.47
N THR A 173 -8.31 -9.96 -6.33
CA THR A 173 -9.70 -9.74 -5.93
C THR A 173 -9.78 -9.11 -4.53
N ALA A 174 -10.86 -8.39 -4.25
CA ALA A 174 -11.09 -7.82 -2.93
C ALA A 174 -11.21 -8.92 -1.84
N GLU A 175 -11.87 -10.04 -2.17
CA GLU A 175 -12.02 -11.18 -1.27
C GLU A 175 -10.65 -11.77 -0.87
N ALA A 176 -9.79 -12.07 -1.85
CA ALA A 176 -8.45 -12.60 -1.61
C ALA A 176 -7.57 -11.61 -0.84
N MET A 177 -7.73 -10.31 -1.09
CA MET A 177 -7.02 -9.25 -0.38
C MET A 177 -7.43 -9.20 1.09
N LEU A 178 -8.72 -9.32 1.40
CA LEU A 178 -9.24 -9.34 2.78
C LEU A 178 -8.85 -10.62 3.52
N ASP A 179 -8.89 -11.79 2.86
CA ASP A 179 -8.42 -13.05 3.44
C ASP A 179 -6.93 -12.99 3.78
N ALA A 180 -6.11 -12.52 2.84
CA ALA A 180 -4.68 -12.35 3.07
C ALA A 180 -4.40 -11.33 4.20
N ALA A 181 -5.16 -10.24 4.27
CA ALA A 181 -5.04 -9.24 5.33
C ALA A 181 -5.36 -9.84 6.72
N ALA A 182 -6.41 -10.66 6.83
CA ALA A 182 -6.75 -11.35 8.07
C ALA A 182 -5.67 -12.36 8.49
N LYS A 183 -5.01 -13.03 7.53
CA LYS A 183 -3.87 -13.92 7.81
C LYS A 183 -2.67 -13.15 8.32
N VAL A 184 -2.39 -11.97 7.76
CA VAL A 184 -1.34 -11.07 8.26
C VAL A 184 -1.65 -10.62 9.69
N ASP A 185 -2.89 -10.23 9.99
CA ASP A 185 -3.28 -9.81 11.34
C ASP A 185 -3.06 -10.92 12.37
N ARG A 186 -3.44 -12.17 12.03
CA ARG A 186 -3.17 -13.32 12.92
C ARG A 186 -1.68 -13.54 13.16
N ALA A 187 -0.85 -13.36 12.14
CA ALA A 187 0.60 -13.48 12.27
C ALA A 187 1.19 -12.41 13.21
N LEU A 188 0.74 -11.15 13.06
CA LEU A 188 1.17 -10.03 13.91
C LEU A 188 0.78 -10.23 15.36
N HIS A 189 -0.49 -10.54 15.62
CA HIS A 189 -1.00 -10.77 16.99
C HIS A 189 -0.41 -12.03 17.62
N GLY A 190 -0.30 -13.13 16.86
CA GLY A 190 0.29 -14.37 17.36
C GLY A 190 1.76 -14.19 17.77
N ALA A 191 2.53 -13.46 16.98
CA ALA A 191 3.93 -13.16 17.30
C ALA A 191 4.07 -12.26 18.56
N ALA A 192 3.19 -11.27 18.71
CA ALA A 192 3.17 -10.40 19.87
C ALA A 192 2.88 -11.22 21.15
N ILE A 193 1.83 -12.06 21.12
CA ILE A 193 1.47 -12.94 22.24
C ILE A 193 2.62 -13.88 22.61
N ALA A 194 3.22 -14.54 21.62
CA ALA A 194 4.33 -15.49 21.84
C ALA A 194 5.58 -14.84 22.45
N SER A 195 5.76 -13.54 22.24
CA SER A 195 6.92 -12.77 22.74
C SER A 195 6.62 -11.94 23.99
N GLY A 196 5.39 -12.00 24.52
CA GLY A 196 4.96 -11.19 25.65
C GLY A 196 4.79 -9.70 25.34
N CYS A 197 4.79 -9.31 24.05
CA CYS A 197 4.52 -7.96 23.58
C CYS A 197 3.03 -7.70 23.40
N THR A 198 2.66 -6.42 23.29
CA THR A 198 1.41 -6.01 22.66
C THR A 198 1.68 -5.53 21.24
N VAL A 199 0.67 -5.56 20.38
CA VAL A 199 0.74 -5.00 19.02
C VAL A 199 -0.49 -4.16 18.72
N GLU A 200 -0.24 -2.97 18.19
CA GLU A 200 -1.26 -2.09 17.62
C GLU A 200 -1.21 -2.26 16.11
N VAL A 201 -2.30 -2.67 15.50
CA VAL A 201 -2.39 -2.86 14.04
C VAL A 201 -3.42 -1.91 13.47
N GLU A 202 -3.02 -1.11 12.49
CA GLU A 202 -3.91 -0.25 11.73
C GLU A 202 -3.95 -0.72 10.28
N THR A 203 -5.16 -0.94 9.76
CA THR A 203 -5.38 -1.27 8.34
C THR A 203 -5.89 -0.04 7.63
N VAL A 204 -5.18 0.35 6.59
CA VAL A 204 -5.49 1.54 5.80
C VAL A 204 -5.96 1.10 4.41
N PRO A 205 -7.18 1.47 4.00
CA PRO A 205 -7.65 1.19 2.65
C PRO A 205 -6.73 1.79 1.60
N GLY A 206 -6.32 0.98 0.62
CA GLY A 206 -5.60 1.41 -0.57
C GLY A 206 -6.55 1.54 -1.76
N PHE A 207 -6.32 0.73 -2.78
CA PHE A 207 -7.15 0.70 -3.99
C PHE A 207 -7.75 -0.69 -4.19
N LEU A 208 -8.99 -0.73 -4.68
CA LEU A 208 -9.58 -1.98 -5.16
C LEU A 208 -8.84 -2.47 -6.42
N PRO A 209 -8.90 -3.78 -6.71
CA PRO A 209 -8.41 -4.31 -7.97
C PRO A 209 -9.09 -3.60 -9.15
N LEU A 210 -8.32 -3.27 -10.17
CA LEU A 210 -8.83 -2.68 -11.38
C LEU A 210 -9.26 -3.77 -12.35
N ALA A 211 -10.47 -3.68 -12.85
CA ALA A 211 -10.98 -4.45 -13.97
C ALA A 211 -11.40 -3.46 -15.05
N ASN A 212 -10.66 -3.41 -16.15
CA ASN A 212 -10.95 -2.51 -17.26
C ASN A 212 -12.06 -3.11 -18.12
N ASP A 213 -12.85 -2.25 -18.74
CA ASP A 213 -13.75 -2.65 -19.82
C ASP A 213 -12.94 -3.12 -21.02
N ALA A 214 -13.43 -4.14 -21.70
CA ALA A 214 -12.77 -4.75 -22.87
C ALA A 214 -12.99 -3.90 -24.15
#